data_6f35a128b420855b2753d7018512b340
#
_entry.id   6f35a128b420855b2753d7018512b340
#
_cell.length_a   1.000
_cell.length_b   1.000
_cell.length_c   1.000
_cell.angle_alpha   90.00
_cell.angle_beta   90.00
_cell.angle_gamma   90.00
#
_symmetry.space_group_name_H-M   'P 1'
#
loop_
_entity.id
_entity.type
_entity.pdbx_description
1 polymer ?
#
loop_
_entity_poly.entity_id
_entity_poly.type
_entity_poly.pdbx_seq_one_letter_code
_entity_poly.pdbx_strand_id
1 'polypeptide(L)'
;MHLSMYFLVISAFATVLYILLQSPSWGSDEGPLTTPQQMHNGKSPLHIVVVSCGQRVQETLVMIKSALLFNINEEYLKFVIFTENSVTDEFREKLTDWKDLLPYAFDFELLQLKFPSQNEVEWKNLFKPCAAQRLFLPSLLTNVDSLLYVDTDVLFLSPISDLWTFFKKFNETQMAALTPEHESENIGWYNRFARHPFYGKLGVNSGVMLMNLTRMREFNWEKQILPIHKEYKLRITWGDQDIINILFYYHPDKLYVMPCEYNYRPDHCMYMSVCSTSHLGIKLIHGNRGYFHFDKQPLFKIVYEIIESYPLGSNPHTNFLLPLRRALNQKSVNDSSCGKISSDVLKISSTLFDDLSEGLYKDDR
;
A
#
# COMPACT_ATOMS: atom_id res chain seq x y z
N MET A 1 -15.06 -36.32 45.47
CA MET A 1 -14.62 -36.30 44.05
C MET A 1 -15.55 -35.52 43.10
N HIS A 2 -16.85 -35.38 43.37
CA HIS A 2 -17.77 -34.65 42.48
C HIS A 2 -17.74 -33.11 42.60
N LEU A 3 -17.41 -32.53 43.77
CA LEU A 3 -17.38 -31.08 43.97
C LEU A 3 -16.21 -30.40 43.22
N SER A 4 -15.07 -31.03 43.13
CA SER A 4 -13.88 -30.49 42.44
C SER A 4 -14.04 -30.39 40.90
N MET A 5 -14.83 -31.29 40.32
CA MET A 5 -15.12 -31.29 38.88
C MET A 5 -16.09 -30.16 38.49
N TYR A 6 -17.05 -29.82 39.35
CA TYR A 6 -17.96 -28.68 39.12
C TYR A 6 -17.28 -27.34 39.15
N PHE A 7 -16.29 -27.14 40.03
CA PHE A 7 -15.48 -25.90 40.07
C PHE A 7 -14.59 -25.72 38.83
N LEU A 8 -14.04 -26.80 38.29
CA LEU A 8 -13.26 -26.73 37.05
C LEU A 8 -14.11 -26.42 35.81
N VAL A 9 -15.33 -26.97 35.73
CA VAL A 9 -16.24 -26.69 34.62
C VAL A 9 -16.77 -25.26 34.67
N ILE A 10 -17.13 -24.75 35.86
CA ILE A 10 -17.57 -23.35 36.03
C ILE A 10 -16.45 -22.37 35.75
N SER A 11 -15.23 -22.67 36.16
CA SER A 11 -14.03 -21.87 35.83
C SER A 11 -13.75 -21.84 34.33
N ALA A 12 -13.85 -22.96 33.64
CA ALA A 12 -13.70 -23.04 32.19
C ALA A 12 -14.78 -22.25 31.44
N PHE A 13 -16.05 -22.35 31.88
CA PHE A 13 -17.14 -21.57 31.28
C PHE A 13 -16.99 -20.06 31.54
N ALA A 14 -16.54 -19.65 32.72
CA ALA A 14 -16.26 -18.25 33.04
C ALA A 14 -15.11 -17.67 32.21
N THR A 15 -14.07 -18.48 31.97
CA THR A 15 -12.94 -18.05 31.12
C THR A 15 -13.32 -17.92 29.63
N VAL A 16 -14.12 -18.85 29.12
CA VAL A 16 -14.66 -18.80 27.75
C VAL A 16 -15.62 -17.61 27.59
N LEU A 17 -16.49 -17.36 28.56
CA LEU A 17 -17.39 -16.21 28.54
C LEU A 17 -16.61 -14.88 28.64
N TYR A 18 -15.57 -14.82 29.45
CA TYR A 18 -14.68 -13.64 29.57
C TYR A 18 -13.93 -13.35 28.25
N ILE A 19 -13.44 -14.39 27.56
CA ILE A 19 -12.79 -14.25 26.26
C ILE A 19 -13.79 -13.80 25.18
N LEU A 20 -15.04 -14.30 25.23
CA LEU A 20 -16.10 -13.88 24.28
C LEU A 20 -16.57 -12.43 24.50
N LEU A 21 -16.47 -11.93 25.73
CA LEU A 21 -16.80 -10.54 26.07
C LEU A 21 -15.69 -9.54 25.78
N GLN A 22 -14.47 -10.00 25.48
CA GLN A 22 -13.32 -9.14 25.12
C GLN A 22 -13.12 -8.95 23.60
N SER A 23 -14.06 -9.40 22.76
CA SER A 23 -14.02 -9.04 21.35
C SER A 23 -14.15 -7.52 21.19
N PRO A 24 -13.32 -6.85 20.35
CA PRO A 24 -13.45 -5.43 20.11
C PRO A 24 -14.87 -5.12 19.62
N SER A 25 -15.60 -4.26 20.33
CA SER A 25 -16.86 -3.74 19.82
C SER A 25 -16.59 -2.58 18.88
N TRP A 26 -17.00 -2.71 17.64
CA TRP A 26 -17.14 -1.57 16.73
C TRP A 26 -18.41 -0.82 17.13
N GLY A 27 -18.35 0.50 17.23
CA GLY A 27 -19.52 1.31 17.56
C GLY A 27 -20.69 1.00 16.61
N SER A 28 -21.87 0.77 17.15
CA SER A 28 -23.01 0.13 16.50
C SER A 28 -23.89 1.04 15.64
N ASP A 29 -23.47 2.26 15.30
CA ASP A 29 -24.40 3.26 14.74
C ASP A 29 -24.26 3.61 13.26
N GLU A 30 -23.37 2.91 12.51
CA GLU A 30 -23.31 3.10 11.06
C GLU A 30 -23.45 1.77 10.34
N GLY A 31 -24.38 1.71 9.38
CA GLY A 31 -24.53 0.58 8.45
C GLY A 31 -23.26 0.28 7.66
N PRO A 32 -23.24 -0.75 6.79
CA PRO A 32 -22.04 -1.15 6.05
C PRO A 32 -21.42 0.04 5.32
N LEU A 33 -20.10 0.24 5.51
CA LEU A 33 -19.34 1.39 5.02
C LEU A 33 -19.30 1.52 3.48
N THR A 34 -19.74 0.51 2.75
CA THR A 34 -19.72 0.51 1.28
C THR A 34 -21.05 0.10 0.68
N THR A 35 -21.49 0.82 -0.35
CA THR A 35 -22.60 0.43 -1.23
C THR A 35 -22.24 -0.81 -2.05
N PRO A 36 -23.23 -1.57 -2.58
CA PRO A 36 -22.98 -2.69 -3.50
C PRO A 36 -22.04 -2.27 -4.65
N GLN A 37 -21.10 -3.15 -5.01
CA GLN A 37 -20.13 -2.88 -6.09
C GLN A 37 -20.86 -2.48 -7.36
N GLN A 38 -20.67 -1.23 -7.78
CA GLN A 38 -21.14 -0.78 -9.09
C GLN A 38 -20.16 -1.24 -10.16
N MET A 39 -20.65 -1.99 -11.15
CA MET A 39 -19.87 -2.34 -12.35
C MET A 39 -19.90 -1.16 -13.32
N HIS A 40 -18.74 -0.70 -13.76
CA HIS A 40 -18.63 0.29 -14.82
C HIS A 40 -18.20 -0.41 -16.12
N ASN A 41 -18.99 -0.27 -17.19
CA ASN A 41 -18.76 -0.98 -18.47
C ASN A 41 -18.55 -2.50 -18.32
N GLY A 42 -19.20 -3.14 -17.36
CA GLY A 42 -19.07 -4.58 -17.11
C GLY A 42 -17.79 -5.01 -16.40
N LYS A 43 -16.87 -4.08 -16.02
CA LYS A 43 -15.65 -4.36 -15.24
C LYS A 43 -15.93 -4.17 -13.75
N SER A 44 -15.43 -5.11 -12.94
CA SER A 44 -15.36 -4.95 -11.48
C SER A 44 -14.26 -3.95 -11.12
N PRO A 45 -14.45 -3.10 -10.09
CA PRO A 45 -13.44 -2.13 -9.70
C PRO A 45 -12.19 -2.79 -9.12
N LEU A 46 -11.02 -2.25 -9.47
CA LEU A 46 -9.78 -2.51 -8.74
C LEU A 46 -9.72 -1.54 -7.55
N HIS A 47 -9.87 -2.07 -6.33
CA HIS A 47 -9.86 -1.25 -5.12
C HIS A 47 -8.43 -0.90 -4.71
N ILE A 48 -8.11 0.40 -4.66
CA ILE A 48 -6.86 0.93 -4.14
C ILE A 48 -7.18 1.66 -2.85
N VAL A 49 -6.57 1.25 -1.75
CA VAL A 49 -6.82 1.80 -0.42
C VAL A 49 -5.57 2.51 0.08
N VAL A 50 -5.76 3.71 0.60
CA VAL A 50 -4.70 4.52 1.22
C VAL A 50 -5.22 5.15 2.51
N VAL A 51 -4.32 5.33 3.47
CA VAL A 51 -4.61 6.06 4.72
C VAL A 51 -3.81 7.34 4.73
N SER A 52 -4.50 8.49 4.72
CA SER A 52 -3.89 9.81 4.63
C SER A 52 -4.30 10.69 5.80
N CYS A 53 -3.33 11.06 6.64
CA CYS A 53 -3.53 11.89 7.82
C CYS A 53 -2.56 13.07 7.87
N GLY A 54 -2.99 14.16 8.48
CA GLY A 54 -2.18 15.35 8.63
C GLY A 54 -1.79 15.97 7.28
N GLN A 55 -0.52 16.27 7.10
CA GLN A 55 -0.01 16.97 5.91
C GLN A 55 0.32 16.02 4.73
N ARG A 56 -0.43 14.91 4.58
CA ARG A 56 -0.17 13.90 3.54
C ARG A 56 -1.09 14.00 2.32
N VAL A 57 -1.96 15.01 2.25
CA VAL A 57 -2.92 15.17 1.16
C VAL A 57 -2.21 15.28 -0.18
N GLN A 58 -1.25 16.21 -0.32
CA GLN A 58 -0.54 16.42 -1.57
C GLN A 58 0.22 15.16 -2.03
N GLU A 59 0.91 14.49 -1.12
CA GLU A 59 1.63 13.24 -1.41
C GLU A 59 0.67 12.13 -1.88
N THR A 60 -0.50 12.01 -1.22
CA THR A 60 -1.55 11.07 -1.61
C THR A 60 -2.12 11.39 -2.99
N LEU A 61 -2.35 12.67 -3.29
CA LEU A 61 -2.82 13.09 -4.61
C LEU A 61 -1.81 12.78 -5.71
N VAL A 62 -0.51 12.95 -5.46
CA VAL A 62 0.54 12.58 -6.42
C VAL A 62 0.60 11.06 -6.62
N MET A 63 0.40 10.28 -5.57
CA MET A 63 0.25 8.82 -5.67
C MET A 63 -0.94 8.44 -6.57
N ILE A 64 -2.13 9.01 -6.32
CA ILE A 64 -3.33 8.78 -7.14
C ILE A 64 -3.09 9.20 -8.59
N LYS A 65 -2.47 10.37 -8.81
CA LYS A 65 -2.10 10.86 -10.14
C LYS A 65 -1.21 9.88 -10.89
N SER A 66 -0.22 9.29 -10.21
CA SER A 66 0.65 8.27 -10.81
C SER A 66 -0.15 7.02 -11.24
N ALA A 67 -1.09 6.57 -10.40
CA ALA A 67 -1.96 5.45 -10.72
C ALA A 67 -2.83 5.73 -11.97
N LEU A 68 -3.36 6.94 -12.08
CA LEU A 68 -4.17 7.37 -13.23
C LEU A 68 -3.32 7.53 -14.50
N LEU A 69 -2.09 8.09 -14.39
CA LEU A 69 -1.16 8.23 -15.51
C LEU A 69 -0.81 6.87 -16.14
N PHE A 70 -0.63 5.84 -15.32
CA PHE A 70 -0.29 4.48 -15.78
C PHE A 70 -1.52 3.57 -15.99
N ASN A 71 -2.75 4.09 -15.91
CA ASN A 71 -3.95 3.30 -16.18
C ASN A 71 -4.25 3.17 -17.68
N ILE A 72 -3.25 2.75 -18.44
CA ILE A 72 -3.32 2.60 -19.91
C ILE A 72 -4.26 1.48 -20.38
N ASN A 73 -4.57 0.52 -19.52
CA ASN A 73 -5.47 -0.60 -19.80
C ASN A 73 -6.94 -0.23 -19.52
N GLU A 74 -7.21 1.03 -19.21
CA GLU A 74 -8.54 1.55 -18.88
C GLU A 74 -9.28 0.66 -17.88
N GLU A 75 -8.56 0.25 -16.82
CA GLU A 75 -9.18 -0.46 -15.70
C GLU A 75 -10.05 0.51 -14.90
N TYR A 76 -11.15 0.01 -14.35
CA TYR A 76 -11.97 0.81 -13.46
C TYR A 76 -11.36 0.84 -12.05
N LEU A 77 -10.73 1.97 -11.69
CA LEU A 77 -10.07 2.15 -10.41
C LEU A 77 -11.04 2.71 -9.37
N LYS A 78 -11.09 2.12 -8.18
CA LYS A 78 -11.84 2.64 -7.03
C LYS A 78 -10.86 3.00 -5.92
N PHE A 79 -10.64 4.30 -5.70
CA PHE A 79 -9.82 4.80 -4.60
C PHE A 79 -10.66 4.89 -3.32
N VAL A 80 -10.24 4.20 -2.27
CA VAL A 80 -10.83 4.31 -0.93
C VAL A 80 -9.81 4.98 -0.02
N ILE A 81 -10.10 6.19 0.41
CA ILE A 81 -9.17 7.04 1.16
C ILE A 81 -9.68 7.18 2.58
N PHE A 82 -8.99 6.56 3.53
CA PHE A 82 -9.24 6.80 4.95
C PHE A 82 -8.51 8.07 5.38
N THR A 83 -9.25 9.04 5.93
CA THR A 83 -8.69 10.35 6.23
C THR A 83 -9.36 11.02 7.43
N GLU A 84 -8.79 12.13 7.90
CA GLU A 84 -9.35 12.97 8.95
C GLU A 84 -10.36 13.98 8.36
N ASN A 85 -11.36 14.38 9.17
CA ASN A 85 -12.37 15.34 8.75
C ASN A 85 -11.79 16.65 8.23
N SER A 86 -10.68 17.09 8.83
CA SER A 86 -10.04 18.38 8.53
C SER A 86 -9.54 18.52 7.09
N VAL A 87 -9.29 17.41 6.39
CA VAL A 87 -8.71 17.38 5.02
C VAL A 87 -9.63 16.70 4.00
N THR A 88 -10.82 16.27 4.41
CA THR A 88 -11.77 15.55 3.54
C THR A 88 -12.23 16.42 2.37
N ASP A 89 -12.49 17.70 2.59
CA ASP A 89 -12.98 18.62 1.55
C ASP A 89 -11.90 18.89 0.50
N GLU A 90 -10.62 19.01 0.90
CA GLU A 90 -9.50 19.19 -0.02
C GLU A 90 -9.38 17.98 -0.99
N PHE A 91 -9.52 16.76 -0.48
CA PHE A 91 -9.57 15.55 -1.31
C PHE A 91 -10.78 15.58 -2.26
N ARG A 92 -11.96 15.89 -1.72
CA ARG A 92 -13.20 15.90 -2.48
C ARG A 92 -13.14 16.85 -3.67
N GLU A 93 -12.73 18.10 -3.44
CA GLU A 93 -12.59 19.12 -4.45
C GLU A 93 -11.66 18.62 -5.57
N LYS A 94 -10.43 18.26 -5.19
CA LYS A 94 -9.40 17.86 -6.16
C LYS A 94 -9.75 16.61 -6.98
N LEU A 95 -10.29 15.60 -6.32
CA LEU A 95 -10.66 14.35 -7.00
C LEU A 95 -11.91 14.50 -7.86
N THR A 96 -12.82 15.40 -7.52
CA THR A 96 -13.97 15.73 -8.38
C THR A 96 -13.49 16.42 -9.65
N ASP A 97 -12.60 17.41 -9.55
CA ASP A 97 -11.98 18.05 -10.73
C ASP A 97 -11.32 17.04 -11.65
N TRP A 98 -10.59 16.08 -11.09
CA TRP A 98 -9.95 15.04 -11.89
C TRP A 98 -10.94 14.06 -12.51
N LYS A 99 -12.03 13.76 -11.81
CA LYS A 99 -13.10 12.90 -12.35
C LYS A 99 -13.81 13.54 -13.53
N ASP A 100 -13.98 14.86 -13.53
CA ASP A 100 -14.54 15.61 -14.67
C ASP A 100 -13.61 15.58 -15.89
N LEU A 101 -12.29 15.56 -15.68
CA LEU A 101 -11.30 15.40 -16.75
C LEU A 101 -11.20 13.95 -17.27
N LEU A 102 -11.43 12.96 -16.42
CA LEU A 102 -11.27 11.53 -16.70
C LEU A 102 -12.52 10.74 -16.26
N PRO A 103 -13.70 10.96 -16.86
CA PRO A 103 -14.99 10.52 -16.30
C PRO A 103 -15.20 9.00 -16.21
N TYR A 104 -14.38 8.21 -16.88
CA TYR A 104 -14.50 6.74 -16.89
C TYR A 104 -13.31 6.01 -16.26
N ALA A 105 -12.27 6.74 -15.84
CA ALA A 105 -11.04 6.12 -15.39
C ALA A 105 -11.13 5.64 -13.94
N PHE A 106 -11.87 6.36 -13.08
CA PHE A 106 -11.89 6.03 -11.66
C PHE A 106 -13.13 6.54 -10.93
N ASP A 107 -13.32 6.02 -9.72
CA ASP A 107 -14.20 6.56 -8.69
C ASP A 107 -13.44 6.66 -7.36
N PHE A 108 -13.99 7.40 -6.39
CA PHE A 108 -13.38 7.54 -5.08
C PHE A 108 -14.40 7.55 -3.94
N GLU A 109 -13.94 7.12 -2.78
CA GLU A 109 -14.70 7.12 -1.53
C GLU A 109 -13.82 7.66 -0.40
N LEU A 110 -14.32 8.65 0.34
CA LEU A 110 -13.63 9.25 1.47
C LEU A 110 -14.25 8.74 2.76
N LEU A 111 -13.49 7.99 3.54
CA LEU A 111 -13.92 7.35 4.77
C LEU A 111 -13.19 7.95 5.97
N GLN A 112 -13.93 8.06 7.07
CA GLN A 112 -13.33 8.48 8.33
C GLN A 112 -12.49 7.35 8.93
N LEU A 113 -11.44 7.74 9.63
CA LEU A 113 -10.64 6.80 10.42
C LEU A 113 -11.51 6.14 11.49
N LYS A 114 -11.38 4.82 11.59
CA LYS A 114 -12.13 4.04 12.56
C LYS A 114 -11.25 2.94 13.16
N PHE A 115 -11.12 2.96 14.45
CA PHE A 115 -10.36 1.97 15.23
C PHE A 115 -11.27 1.26 16.23
N PRO A 116 -10.89 0.07 16.72
CA PRO A 116 -11.61 -0.57 17.83
C PRO A 116 -11.72 0.38 19.01
N SER A 117 -12.90 0.48 19.61
CA SER A 117 -13.16 1.37 20.76
C SER A 117 -12.24 1.06 21.96
N GLN A 118 -11.85 -0.20 22.11
CA GLN A 118 -10.83 -0.59 23.07
C GLN A 118 -9.45 -0.14 22.57
N ASN A 119 -8.79 0.80 23.28
CA ASN A 119 -7.48 1.34 22.99
C ASN A 119 -7.39 2.14 21.65
N GLU A 120 -8.46 2.80 21.23
CA GLU A 120 -8.53 3.59 19.99
C GLU A 120 -7.35 4.55 19.85
N VAL A 121 -7.03 5.32 20.88
CA VAL A 121 -5.92 6.29 20.89
C VAL A 121 -4.57 5.59 20.73
N GLU A 122 -4.39 4.42 21.33
CA GLU A 122 -3.16 3.63 21.21
C GLU A 122 -2.97 3.15 19.77
N TRP A 123 -4.04 2.67 19.13
CA TRP A 123 -4.01 2.24 17.73
C TRP A 123 -3.76 3.40 16.77
N LYS A 124 -4.43 4.52 16.98
CA LYS A 124 -4.25 5.74 16.15
C LYS A 124 -2.81 6.23 16.18
N ASN A 125 -2.11 6.08 17.30
CA ASN A 125 -0.76 6.61 17.50
C ASN A 125 0.32 5.52 17.54
N LEU A 126 0.05 4.31 17.03
CA LEU A 126 0.95 3.17 17.16
C LEU A 126 2.37 3.43 16.58
N PHE A 127 2.46 4.16 15.46
CA PHE A 127 3.73 4.51 14.82
C PHE A 127 3.68 5.93 14.23
N LYS A 128 3.09 6.09 13.06
CA LYS A 128 2.71 7.38 12.46
C LYS A 128 1.21 7.55 12.65
N PRO A 129 0.73 8.78 12.76
CA PRO A 129 -0.72 8.99 12.89
C PRO A 129 -1.47 8.17 11.84
N CYS A 130 -2.43 7.36 12.30
CA CYS A 130 -3.35 6.59 11.48
C CYS A 130 -2.79 5.40 10.68
N ALA A 131 -1.48 5.17 10.63
CA ALA A 131 -0.90 4.06 9.84
C ALA A 131 -1.51 2.69 10.21
N ALA A 132 -1.81 2.46 11.49
CA ALA A 132 -2.44 1.23 11.96
C ALA A 132 -3.85 0.96 11.38
N GLN A 133 -4.49 1.94 10.73
CA GLN A 133 -5.81 1.77 10.11
C GLN A 133 -5.84 0.57 9.15
N ARG A 134 -4.73 0.31 8.42
CA ARG A 134 -4.64 -0.84 7.49
C ARG A 134 -4.90 -2.19 8.15
N LEU A 135 -4.57 -2.34 9.43
CA LEU A 135 -4.78 -3.58 10.17
C LEU A 135 -6.27 -3.92 10.33
N PHE A 136 -7.16 -2.95 10.20
CA PHE A 136 -8.60 -3.08 10.43
C PHE A 136 -9.43 -3.06 9.13
N LEU A 137 -8.79 -2.96 7.96
CA LEU A 137 -9.48 -2.95 6.67
C LEU A 137 -10.39 -4.20 6.44
N PRO A 138 -9.99 -5.42 6.86
CA PRO A 138 -10.84 -6.59 6.67
C PRO A 138 -12.23 -6.47 7.33
N SER A 139 -12.31 -5.83 8.48
CA SER A 139 -13.58 -5.62 9.21
C SER A 139 -14.33 -4.38 8.76
N LEU A 140 -13.64 -3.38 8.24
CA LEU A 140 -14.24 -2.13 7.79
C LEU A 140 -14.83 -2.22 6.38
N LEU A 141 -14.14 -2.91 5.48
CA LEU A 141 -14.54 -3.05 4.08
C LEU A 141 -15.17 -4.42 3.82
N THR A 142 -16.30 -4.68 4.49
CA THR A 142 -16.96 -6.01 4.51
C THR A 142 -17.43 -6.49 3.14
N ASN A 143 -17.75 -5.57 2.22
CA ASN A 143 -18.23 -5.85 0.87
C ASN A 143 -17.12 -5.91 -0.18
N VAL A 144 -15.85 -5.71 0.22
CA VAL A 144 -14.68 -5.81 -0.65
C VAL A 144 -14.02 -7.17 -0.45
N ASP A 145 -13.80 -7.91 -1.54
CA ASP A 145 -13.08 -9.17 -1.51
C ASP A 145 -11.57 -8.96 -1.51
N SER A 146 -11.08 -8.17 -2.44
CA SER A 146 -9.65 -7.97 -2.66
C SER A 146 -9.33 -6.51 -2.89
N LEU A 147 -8.20 -6.05 -2.37
CA LEU A 147 -7.70 -4.69 -2.55
C LEU A 147 -6.18 -4.62 -2.63
N LEU A 148 -5.69 -3.52 -3.20
CA LEU A 148 -4.30 -3.07 -3.09
C LEU A 148 -4.24 -1.94 -2.06
N TYR A 149 -3.54 -2.17 -0.95
CA TYR A 149 -3.16 -1.11 -0.03
C TYR A 149 -1.83 -0.48 -0.45
N VAL A 150 -1.74 0.84 -0.43
CA VAL A 150 -0.49 1.58 -0.67
C VAL A 150 -0.30 2.69 0.37
N ASP A 151 0.96 2.95 0.73
CA ASP A 151 1.33 4.12 1.52
C ASP A 151 1.22 5.41 0.66
N THR A 152 1.10 6.56 1.31
CA THR A 152 0.98 7.86 0.62
C THR A 152 2.20 8.21 -0.23
N ASP A 153 3.39 7.69 0.17
CA ASP A 153 4.68 7.91 -0.47
C ASP A 153 5.08 6.77 -1.44
N VAL A 154 4.09 6.22 -2.15
CA VAL A 154 4.29 5.24 -3.24
C VAL A 154 3.87 5.86 -4.57
N LEU A 155 4.64 5.64 -5.65
CA LEU A 155 4.30 6.08 -7.00
C LEU A 155 4.29 4.90 -7.96
N PHE A 156 3.26 4.83 -8.78
CA PHE A 156 3.14 3.84 -9.84
C PHE A 156 3.98 4.25 -11.05
N LEU A 157 4.74 3.30 -11.59
CA LEU A 157 5.50 3.41 -12.85
C LEU A 157 5.13 2.30 -13.82
N SER A 158 4.04 1.58 -13.53
CA SER A 158 3.44 0.54 -14.38
C SER A 158 1.94 0.45 -14.12
N PRO A 159 1.17 -0.21 -15.01
CA PRO A 159 -0.24 -0.44 -14.80
C PRO A 159 -0.54 -1.22 -13.51
N ILE A 160 -1.59 -0.80 -12.79
CA ILE A 160 -2.05 -1.50 -11.56
C ILE A 160 -2.46 -2.94 -11.84
N SER A 161 -2.98 -3.21 -13.05
CA SER A 161 -3.34 -4.56 -13.48
C SER A 161 -2.18 -5.55 -13.39
N ASP A 162 -0.92 -5.09 -13.54
CA ASP A 162 0.26 -5.95 -13.36
C ASP A 162 0.32 -6.52 -11.93
N LEU A 163 0.12 -5.65 -10.91
CA LEU A 163 0.03 -6.06 -9.52
C LEU A 163 -1.18 -6.96 -9.26
N TRP A 164 -2.32 -6.62 -9.83
CA TRP A 164 -3.56 -7.39 -9.62
C TRP A 164 -3.45 -8.83 -10.08
N THR A 165 -2.58 -9.12 -11.06
CA THR A 165 -2.32 -10.49 -11.52
C THR A 165 -1.77 -11.41 -10.42
N PHE A 166 -1.13 -10.87 -9.37
CA PHE A 166 -0.61 -11.69 -8.27
C PHE A 166 -1.71 -12.39 -7.48
N PHE A 167 -2.94 -11.86 -7.41
CA PHE A 167 -4.06 -12.58 -6.79
C PHE A 167 -4.32 -13.94 -7.45
N LYS A 168 -4.08 -14.05 -8.77
CA LYS A 168 -4.20 -15.32 -9.51
C LYS A 168 -3.09 -16.32 -9.18
N LYS A 169 -2.00 -15.87 -8.56
CA LYS A 169 -0.85 -16.70 -8.16
C LYS A 169 -0.98 -17.19 -6.72
N PHE A 170 -1.95 -16.66 -5.95
CA PHE A 170 -2.19 -17.13 -4.59
C PHE A 170 -2.65 -18.59 -4.59
N ASN A 171 -2.02 -19.39 -3.73
CA ASN A 171 -2.55 -20.70 -3.41
C ASN A 171 -3.79 -20.60 -2.49
N GLU A 172 -4.33 -21.73 -2.06
CA GLU A 172 -5.56 -21.78 -1.26
C GLU A 172 -5.41 -21.14 0.13
N THR A 173 -4.19 -21.06 0.67
CA THR A 173 -3.94 -20.54 2.03
C THR A 173 -3.52 -19.09 2.05
N GLN A 174 -2.94 -18.56 0.98
CA GLN A 174 -2.40 -17.20 0.93
C GLN A 174 -3.51 -16.15 0.90
N MET A 175 -3.37 -15.13 1.74
CA MET A 175 -4.34 -14.05 1.88
C MET A 175 -3.74 -12.65 1.67
N ALA A 176 -2.41 -12.54 1.55
CA ALA A 176 -1.72 -11.28 1.29
C ALA A 176 -0.51 -11.48 0.39
N ALA A 177 -0.07 -10.40 -0.26
CA ALA A 177 1.22 -10.37 -0.93
C ALA A 177 1.99 -9.10 -0.54
N LEU A 178 3.28 -9.26 -0.23
CA LEU A 178 4.20 -8.21 0.19
C LEU A 178 5.57 -8.45 -0.44
N THR A 179 6.40 -7.40 -0.53
CA THR A 179 7.81 -7.54 -0.91
C THR A 179 8.70 -7.69 0.32
N PRO A 180 9.90 -8.28 0.21
CA PRO A 180 10.88 -8.25 1.29
C PRO A 180 11.14 -6.81 1.78
N GLU A 181 11.45 -6.65 3.07
CA GLU A 181 11.89 -5.34 3.58
C GLU A 181 13.25 -4.95 3.03
N HIS A 182 14.12 -5.93 2.82
CA HIS A 182 15.40 -5.76 2.14
C HIS A 182 15.85 -7.09 1.53
N GLU A 183 16.67 -7.07 0.45
CA GLU A 183 17.14 -8.29 -0.22
C GLU A 183 18.48 -8.81 0.33
N SER A 184 19.07 -8.14 1.33
CA SER A 184 20.31 -8.57 1.98
C SER A 184 20.13 -8.71 3.49
N GLU A 185 20.38 -9.90 4.01
CA GLU A 185 20.35 -10.19 5.45
C GLU A 185 21.37 -9.34 6.23
N ASN A 186 22.49 -8.96 5.61
CA ASN A 186 23.58 -8.25 6.27
C ASN A 186 23.26 -6.78 6.58
N ILE A 187 22.37 -6.15 5.80
CA ILE A 187 22.03 -4.73 5.93
C ILE A 187 20.55 -4.47 6.17
N GLY A 188 19.70 -5.48 6.01
CA GLY A 188 18.27 -5.40 6.30
C GLY A 188 17.99 -4.96 7.73
N TRP A 189 17.00 -4.09 7.92
CA TRP A 189 16.68 -3.54 9.22
C TRP A 189 16.25 -4.64 10.20
N TYR A 190 15.41 -5.57 9.78
CA TYR A 190 14.91 -6.63 10.65
C TYR A 190 16.03 -7.49 11.22
N ASN A 191 17.01 -7.87 10.41
CA ASN A 191 18.13 -8.70 10.83
C ASN A 191 19.04 -8.00 11.86
N ARG A 192 19.15 -6.67 11.78
CA ARG A 192 20.08 -5.89 12.62
C ARG A 192 19.46 -5.34 13.89
N PHE A 193 18.16 -5.03 13.88
CA PHE A 193 17.55 -4.19 14.91
C PHE A 193 16.24 -4.73 15.49
N ALA A 194 15.53 -5.64 14.82
CA ALA A 194 14.26 -6.15 15.32
C ALA A 194 14.45 -6.90 16.65
N ARG A 195 13.54 -6.61 17.59
CA ARG A 195 13.49 -7.26 18.92
C ARG A 195 12.28 -8.17 19.06
N HIS A 196 11.74 -8.59 17.94
CA HIS A 196 10.56 -9.45 17.82
C HIS A 196 10.74 -10.40 16.62
N PRO A 197 9.98 -11.48 16.53
CA PRO A 197 9.96 -12.34 15.32
C PRO A 197 9.53 -11.55 14.10
N PHE A 198 10.01 -11.94 12.92
CA PHE A 198 9.62 -11.36 11.63
C PHE A 198 9.57 -12.44 10.54
N TYR A 199 8.87 -12.15 9.45
CA TYR A 199 8.65 -13.10 8.37
C TYR A 199 9.95 -13.51 7.67
N GLY A 200 10.13 -14.81 7.51
CA GLY A 200 11.25 -15.41 6.76
C GLY A 200 12.61 -14.93 7.28
N LYS A 201 13.54 -14.69 6.35
CA LYS A 201 14.90 -14.24 6.67
C LYS A 201 15.08 -12.72 6.61
N LEU A 202 14.19 -12.00 5.93
CA LEU A 202 14.38 -10.60 5.56
C LEU A 202 13.32 -9.67 6.16
N GLY A 203 12.21 -10.23 6.66
CA GLY A 203 11.01 -9.45 6.94
C GLY A 203 10.35 -8.95 5.66
N VAL A 204 9.21 -8.26 5.80
CA VAL A 204 8.46 -7.70 4.67
C VAL A 204 8.13 -6.23 4.91
N ASN A 205 8.06 -5.47 3.82
CA ASN A 205 7.65 -4.06 3.83
C ASN A 205 6.17 -3.93 3.49
N SER A 206 5.44 -3.18 4.30
CA SER A 206 3.98 -3.05 4.22
C SER A 206 3.49 -1.88 3.35
N GLY A 207 4.38 -1.09 2.75
CA GLY A 207 4.00 0.09 1.96
C GLY A 207 3.25 -0.22 0.67
N VAL A 208 3.35 -1.45 0.17
CA VAL A 208 2.55 -1.99 -0.94
C VAL A 208 2.10 -3.38 -0.54
N MET A 209 0.79 -3.58 -0.35
CA MET A 209 0.23 -4.83 0.14
C MET A 209 -1.03 -5.21 -0.64
N LEU A 210 -1.01 -6.36 -1.31
CA LEU A 210 -2.23 -6.97 -1.81
C LEU A 210 -2.91 -7.72 -0.67
N MET A 211 -4.21 -7.52 -0.51
CA MET A 211 -5.01 -8.08 0.59
C MET A 211 -6.26 -8.77 0.04
N ASN A 212 -6.41 -10.07 0.25
CA ASN A 212 -7.67 -10.77 0.08
C ASN A 212 -8.44 -10.70 1.40
N LEU A 213 -9.36 -9.75 1.49
CA LEU A 213 -10.08 -9.46 2.72
C LEU A 213 -11.02 -10.57 3.13
N THR A 214 -11.59 -11.31 2.18
CA THR A 214 -12.44 -12.47 2.46
C THR A 214 -11.67 -13.53 3.22
N ARG A 215 -10.50 -13.92 2.72
CA ARG A 215 -9.64 -14.90 3.40
C ARG A 215 -9.10 -14.37 4.73
N MET A 216 -8.82 -13.06 4.84
CA MET A 216 -8.42 -12.45 6.10
C MET A 216 -9.55 -12.51 7.15
N ARG A 217 -10.81 -12.26 6.76
CA ARG A 217 -11.97 -12.41 7.64
C ARG A 217 -12.15 -13.85 8.08
N GLU A 218 -12.07 -14.81 7.18
CA GLU A 218 -12.14 -16.25 7.48
C GLU A 218 -11.04 -16.71 8.44
N PHE A 219 -9.84 -16.15 8.29
CA PHE A 219 -8.70 -16.37 9.18
C PHE A 219 -8.88 -15.70 10.56
N ASN A 220 -9.89 -14.86 10.75
CA ASN A 220 -10.08 -14.04 11.94
C ASN A 220 -8.91 -13.09 12.20
N TRP A 221 -8.45 -12.39 11.16
CA TRP A 221 -7.28 -11.51 11.15
C TRP A 221 -7.14 -10.64 12.41
N GLU A 222 -8.19 -9.90 12.82
CA GLU A 222 -8.12 -9.01 13.98
C GLU A 222 -7.89 -9.77 15.30
N LYS A 223 -8.48 -10.95 15.44
CA LYS A 223 -8.26 -11.79 16.63
C LYS A 223 -6.81 -12.29 16.74
N GLN A 224 -6.07 -12.31 15.62
CA GLN A 224 -4.65 -12.66 15.61
C GLN A 224 -3.77 -11.46 15.93
N ILE A 225 -4.08 -10.26 15.40
CA ILE A 225 -3.24 -9.08 15.61
C ILE A 225 -3.34 -8.48 17.02
N LEU A 226 -4.49 -8.55 17.67
CA LEU A 226 -4.68 -7.98 19.00
C LEU A 226 -3.72 -8.58 20.07
N PRO A 227 -3.59 -9.91 20.22
CA PRO A 227 -2.64 -10.49 21.15
C PRO A 227 -1.18 -10.19 20.75
N ILE A 228 -0.84 -10.13 19.45
CA ILE A 228 0.49 -9.75 18.97
C ILE A 228 0.83 -8.34 19.47
N HIS A 229 -0.06 -7.37 19.27
CA HIS A 229 0.15 -6.01 19.76
C HIS A 229 0.36 -5.99 21.27
N LYS A 230 -0.50 -6.67 22.05
CA LYS A 230 -0.39 -6.74 23.51
C LYS A 230 0.94 -7.31 23.98
N GLU A 231 1.44 -8.36 23.33
CA GLU A 231 2.69 -9.03 23.70
C GLU A 231 3.93 -8.24 23.30
N TYR A 232 3.91 -7.66 22.09
CA TYR A 232 5.11 -7.09 21.47
C TYR A 232 5.19 -5.56 21.52
N LYS A 233 4.21 -4.82 22.04
CA LYS A 233 4.12 -3.36 22.00
C LYS A 233 5.37 -2.60 22.47
N LEU A 234 6.13 -3.14 23.41
CA LEU A 234 7.39 -2.53 23.89
C LEU A 234 8.61 -2.87 23.03
N ARG A 235 8.45 -3.73 22.02
CA ARG A 235 9.50 -4.20 21.10
C ARG A 235 9.23 -3.78 19.65
N ILE A 236 8.03 -3.28 19.35
CA ILE A 236 7.62 -2.75 18.05
C ILE A 236 8.30 -1.41 17.82
N THR A 237 8.86 -1.23 16.64
CA THR A 237 9.52 0.02 16.18
C THR A 237 8.79 0.63 14.99
N TRP A 238 8.36 -0.21 14.03
CA TRP A 238 7.69 0.21 12.79
C TRP A 238 6.18 0.00 12.83
N GLY A 239 5.60 -0.08 14.04
CA GLY A 239 4.17 -0.08 14.25
C GLY A 239 3.46 -1.27 13.60
N ASP A 240 2.55 -0.97 12.70
CA ASP A 240 1.73 -1.94 11.99
C ASP A 240 2.54 -2.86 11.08
N GLN A 241 3.64 -2.41 10.47
CA GLN A 241 4.53 -3.26 9.69
C GLN A 241 5.14 -4.37 10.55
N ASP A 242 5.52 -4.08 11.80
CA ASP A 242 6.07 -5.09 12.72
C ASP A 242 5.00 -6.11 13.12
N ILE A 243 3.77 -5.66 13.37
CA ILE A 243 2.63 -6.55 13.68
C ILE A 243 2.38 -7.51 12.50
N ILE A 244 2.38 -7.00 11.27
CA ILE A 244 2.24 -7.81 10.06
C ILE A 244 3.36 -8.83 9.94
N ASN A 245 4.62 -8.41 10.20
CA ASN A 245 5.77 -9.31 10.18
C ASN A 245 5.69 -10.41 11.23
N ILE A 246 5.27 -10.09 12.45
CA ILE A 246 5.08 -11.06 13.54
C ILE A 246 3.98 -12.04 13.17
N LEU A 247 2.85 -11.56 12.65
CA LEU A 247 1.75 -12.42 12.24
C LEU A 247 2.19 -13.43 11.18
N PHE A 248 2.87 -12.98 10.14
CA PHE A 248 3.34 -13.87 9.08
C PHE A 248 4.56 -14.72 9.49
N TYR A 249 5.30 -14.38 10.55
CA TYR A 249 6.26 -15.28 11.16
C TYR A 249 5.57 -16.54 11.72
N TYR A 250 4.42 -16.37 12.40
CA TYR A 250 3.65 -17.49 12.94
C TYR A 250 2.79 -18.21 11.89
N HIS A 251 2.48 -17.54 10.77
CA HIS A 251 1.63 -18.06 9.69
C HIS A 251 2.26 -17.84 8.31
N PRO A 252 3.45 -18.44 8.05
CA PRO A 252 4.21 -18.14 6.82
C PRO A 252 3.52 -18.63 5.54
N ASP A 253 2.63 -19.62 5.64
CA ASP A 253 1.84 -20.15 4.53
C ASP A 253 0.75 -19.16 4.03
N LYS A 254 0.46 -18.10 4.78
CA LYS A 254 -0.58 -17.11 4.46
C LYS A 254 -0.08 -15.98 3.58
N LEU A 255 1.23 -15.90 3.32
CA LEU A 255 1.84 -14.81 2.57
C LEU A 255 2.43 -15.27 1.24
N TYR A 256 2.16 -14.51 0.18
CA TYR A 256 2.87 -14.57 -1.09
C TYR A 256 3.97 -13.49 -1.13
N VAL A 257 5.20 -13.82 -1.52
CA VAL A 257 6.29 -12.84 -1.62
C VAL A 257 6.37 -12.32 -3.06
N MET A 258 6.16 -11.01 -3.22
CA MET A 258 6.31 -10.31 -4.49
C MET A 258 7.77 -9.89 -4.75
N PRO A 259 8.18 -9.76 -6.02
CA PRO A 259 9.50 -9.25 -6.37
C PRO A 259 9.68 -7.77 -5.96
N CYS A 260 10.94 -7.39 -5.72
CA CYS A 260 11.32 -6.08 -5.17
C CYS A 260 10.99 -4.88 -6.06
N GLU A 261 10.88 -5.05 -7.39
CA GLU A 261 10.52 -3.97 -8.32
C GLU A 261 9.08 -3.44 -8.12
N TYR A 262 8.24 -4.18 -7.37
CA TYR A 262 6.88 -3.76 -7.01
C TYR A 262 6.81 -2.93 -5.71
N ASN A 263 7.94 -2.66 -5.08
CA ASN A 263 8.06 -1.74 -3.94
C ASN A 263 9.52 -1.29 -3.80
N TYR A 264 10.04 -0.65 -4.87
CA TYR A 264 11.44 -0.26 -4.96
C TYR A 264 11.72 0.96 -4.07
N ARG A 265 12.68 0.85 -3.16
CA ARG A 265 13.03 1.86 -2.16
C ARG A 265 14.47 2.36 -2.33
N PRO A 266 14.83 3.53 -1.77
CA PRO A 266 16.20 4.03 -1.80
C PRO A 266 17.23 3.03 -1.26
N ASP A 267 16.84 2.19 -0.30
CA ASP A 267 17.71 1.17 0.28
C ASP A 267 18.21 0.15 -0.75
N HIS A 268 17.46 -0.09 -1.84
CA HIS A 268 17.84 -1.02 -2.91
C HIS A 268 18.96 -0.51 -3.82
N CYS A 269 19.27 0.80 -3.80
CA CYS A 269 20.29 1.41 -4.66
C CYS A 269 21.33 2.25 -3.89
N MET A 270 21.01 2.67 -2.67
CA MET A 270 21.81 3.65 -1.94
C MET A 270 23.15 3.09 -1.47
N TYR A 271 23.19 1.82 -1.09
CA TYR A 271 24.40 1.16 -0.60
C TYR A 271 24.97 0.19 -1.63
N MET A 272 24.13 -0.61 -2.25
CA MET A 272 24.45 -1.55 -3.33
C MET A 272 23.16 -1.86 -4.09
N SER A 273 23.29 -2.31 -5.34
CA SER A 273 22.14 -2.78 -6.10
C SER A 273 21.75 -4.18 -5.62
N VAL A 274 20.69 -4.28 -4.83
CA VAL A 274 20.25 -5.56 -4.24
C VAL A 274 18.95 -6.10 -4.83
N CYS A 275 18.16 -5.28 -5.52
CA CYS A 275 16.96 -5.73 -6.20
C CYS A 275 17.33 -6.36 -7.55
N SER A 276 17.44 -7.68 -7.58
CA SER A 276 17.90 -8.44 -8.75
C SER A 276 16.98 -8.34 -9.97
N THR A 277 15.71 -7.98 -9.76
CA THR A 277 14.68 -7.87 -10.81
C THR A 277 14.44 -6.44 -11.29
N SER A 278 15.12 -5.43 -10.73
CA SER A 278 14.99 -4.02 -11.14
C SER A 278 15.26 -3.79 -12.64
N HIS A 279 16.20 -4.55 -13.22
CA HIS A 279 16.52 -4.49 -14.65
C HIS A 279 15.35 -4.87 -15.57
N LEU A 280 14.30 -5.50 -15.06
CA LEU A 280 13.05 -5.74 -15.80
C LEU A 280 12.18 -4.48 -15.90
N GLY A 281 12.54 -3.43 -15.19
CA GLY A 281 11.83 -2.16 -15.02
C GLY A 281 11.19 -2.07 -13.64
N ILE A 282 11.38 -0.91 -13.00
CA ILE A 282 10.78 -0.63 -11.69
C ILE A 282 9.29 -0.36 -11.88
N LYS A 283 8.47 -1.12 -11.18
CA LYS A 283 7.00 -1.08 -11.29
C LYS A 283 6.36 -0.05 -10.35
N LEU A 284 6.82 -0.03 -9.09
CA LEU A 284 6.44 0.95 -8.08
C LEU A 284 7.68 1.44 -7.36
N ILE A 285 7.75 2.77 -7.19
CA ILE A 285 8.81 3.42 -6.42
C ILE A 285 8.23 3.94 -5.11
N HIS A 286 8.90 3.68 -3.99
CA HIS A 286 8.44 4.04 -2.66
C HIS A 286 9.45 4.99 -2.00
N GLY A 287 9.04 6.23 -1.78
CA GLY A 287 9.86 7.31 -1.20
C GLY A 287 9.96 7.27 0.32
N ASN A 288 9.95 6.06 0.90
CA ASN A 288 9.98 5.85 2.35
C ASN A 288 10.96 6.79 3.05
N ARG A 289 10.64 7.19 4.28
CA ARG A 289 11.47 8.13 5.06
C ARG A 289 11.68 9.51 4.42
N GLY A 290 10.76 9.92 3.50
CA GLY A 290 10.72 11.26 2.91
C GLY A 290 11.67 11.46 1.73
N TYR A 291 12.17 10.41 1.08
CA TYR A 291 13.10 10.54 -0.05
C TYR A 291 12.51 11.24 -1.28
N PHE A 292 11.21 11.39 -1.39
CA PHE A 292 10.60 12.25 -2.41
C PHE A 292 10.80 13.75 -2.17
N HIS A 293 11.20 14.14 -0.94
CA HIS A 293 11.34 15.54 -0.53
C HIS A 293 12.78 15.95 -0.18
N PHE A 294 13.74 15.00 -0.23
CA PHE A 294 15.13 15.25 0.12
C PHE A 294 16.07 15.08 -1.07
N ASP A 295 17.13 15.89 -1.12
CA ASP A 295 18.12 15.86 -2.20
C ASP A 295 19.16 14.73 -2.08
N LYS A 296 19.08 13.88 -1.05
CA LYS A 296 20.04 12.78 -0.82
C LYS A 296 20.10 11.76 -1.97
N GLN A 297 18.96 11.48 -2.58
CA GLN A 297 18.84 10.64 -3.77
C GLN A 297 17.95 11.37 -4.78
N PRO A 298 18.53 12.25 -5.62
CA PRO A 298 17.79 13.16 -6.51
C PRO A 298 16.81 12.45 -7.43
N LEU A 299 17.12 11.22 -7.84
CA LEU A 299 16.23 10.41 -8.69
C LEU A 299 14.82 10.30 -8.11
N PHE A 300 14.68 9.99 -6.81
CA PHE A 300 13.36 9.81 -6.17
C PHE A 300 12.57 11.12 -6.16
N LYS A 301 13.23 12.22 -5.81
CA LYS A 301 12.63 13.56 -5.81
C LYS A 301 12.18 13.97 -7.21
N ILE A 302 13.01 13.77 -8.22
CA ILE A 302 12.69 14.09 -9.61
C ILE A 302 11.49 13.31 -10.12
N VAL A 303 11.41 12.01 -9.84
CA VAL A 303 10.23 11.21 -10.24
C VAL A 303 8.96 11.77 -9.61
N TYR A 304 9.01 12.12 -8.32
CA TYR A 304 7.88 12.73 -7.62
C TYR A 304 7.49 14.07 -8.25
N GLU A 305 8.42 15.01 -8.41
CA GLU A 305 8.17 16.37 -8.94
C GLU A 305 7.63 16.34 -10.39
N ILE A 306 8.11 15.43 -11.22
CA ILE A 306 7.61 15.27 -12.60
C ILE A 306 6.16 14.75 -12.61
N ILE A 307 5.81 13.77 -11.77
CA ILE A 307 4.44 13.29 -11.65
C ILE A 307 3.55 14.37 -11.03
N GLU A 308 4.03 15.07 -10.01
CA GLU A 308 3.31 16.18 -9.37
C GLU A 308 2.94 17.27 -10.38
N SER A 309 3.89 17.66 -11.24
CA SER A 309 3.71 18.69 -12.25
C SER A 309 2.96 18.21 -13.50
N TYR A 310 2.80 16.90 -13.70
CA TYR A 310 2.12 16.36 -14.87
C TYR A 310 0.65 16.81 -14.93
N PRO A 311 0.21 17.48 -16.02
CA PRO A 311 -1.18 17.84 -16.22
C PRO A 311 -2.00 16.59 -16.60
N LEU A 312 -2.90 16.14 -15.73
CA LEU A 312 -3.77 14.99 -16.01
C LEU A 312 -4.56 15.19 -17.32
N GLY A 313 -4.71 14.10 -18.09
CA GLY A 313 -5.40 14.14 -19.38
C GLY A 313 -4.55 14.66 -20.55
N SER A 314 -3.32 15.15 -20.27
CA SER A 314 -2.39 15.57 -21.32
C SER A 314 -1.59 14.40 -21.89
N ASN A 315 -0.89 14.63 -23.02
CA ASN A 315 -0.07 13.58 -23.63
C ASN A 315 1.08 13.15 -22.72
N PRO A 316 1.14 11.88 -22.27
CA PRO A 316 2.15 11.40 -21.34
C PRO A 316 3.55 11.31 -21.94
N HIS A 317 3.70 11.13 -23.26
CA HIS A 317 5.02 11.16 -23.89
C HIS A 317 5.67 12.55 -23.74
N THR A 318 4.94 13.62 -24.12
CA THR A 318 5.50 14.99 -24.11
C THR A 318 5.55 15.61 -22.71
N ASN A 319 4.56 15.34 -21.87
CA ASN A 319 4.39 16.05 -20.59
C ASN A 319 4.87 15.24 -19.35
N PHE A 320 5.20 13.96 -19.51
CA PHE A 320 5.78 13.13 -18.46
C PHE A 320 7.11 12.50 -18.89
N LEU A 321 7.14 11.66 -19.96
CA LEU A 321 8.31 10.86 -20.31
C LEU A 321 9.50 11.70 -20.75
N LEU A 322 9.31 12.69 -21.65
CA LEU A 322 10.40 13.55 -22.11
C LEU A 322 10.99 14.43 -20.99
N PRO A 323 10.18 15.09 -20.14
CA PRO A 323 10.69 15.77 -18.94
C PRO A 323 11.46 14.84 -18.00
N LEU A 324 10.94 13.64 -17.74
CA LEU A 324 11.60 12.66 -16.87
C LEU A 324 12.97 12.23 -17.43
N ARG A 325 13.06 11.90 -18.73
CA ARG A 325 14.32 11.57 -19.41
C ARG A 325 15.35 12.68 -19.28
N ARG A 326 14.94 13.93 -19.51
CA ARG A 326 15.84 15.10 -19.40
C ARG A 326 16.34 15.30 -17.98
N ALA A 327 15.45 15.18 -17.01
CA ALA A 327 15.80 15.40 -15.60
C ALA A 327 16.70 14.28 -15.06
N LEU A 328 16.45 13.01 -15.42
CA LEU A 328 17.28 11.88 -14.98
C LEU A 328 18.67 11.86 -15.63
N ASN A 329 18.89 12.55 -16.77
CA ASN A 329 20.20 12.70 -17.39
C ASN A 329 21.08 13.80 -16.78
N GLN A 330 20.60 14.50 -15.75
CA GLN A 330 21.40 15.54 -15.08
C GLN A 330 22.58 14.93 -14.32
N LYS A 331 23.69 15.70 -14.28
CA LYS A 331 24.92 15.25 -13.60
C LYS A 331 24.69 14.92 -12.13
N SER A 332 23.89 15.72 -11.41
CA SER A 332 23.56 15.48 -10.01
C SER A 332 22.87 14.13 -9.76
N VAL A 333 22.09 13.64 -10.72
CA VAL A 333 21.49 12.30 -10.67
C VAL A 333 22.55 11.24 -10.95
N ASN A 334 23.29 11.39 -12.04
CA ASN A 334 24.29 10.40 -12.48
C ASN A 334 25.41 10.18 -11.45
N ASP A 335 25.78 11.22 -10.70
CA ASP A 335 26.79 11.14 -9.64
C ASP A 335 26.23 10.51 -8.34
N SER A 336 24.90 10.36 -8.20
CA SER A 336 24.27 9.76 -7.03
C SER A 336 24.27 8.23 -7.11
N SER A 337 24.21 7.57 -5.93
CA SER A 337 24.16 6.10 -5.87
C SER A 337 22.95 5.53 -6.61
N CYS A 338 21.77 6.15 -6.44
CA CYS A 338 20.55 5.71 -7.10
C CYS A 338 20.39 6.23 -8.54
N GLY A 339 21.27 7.11 -9.03
CA GLY A 339 21.27 7.52 -10.44
C GLY A 339 21.54 6.36 -11.41
N LYS A 340 22.23 5.33 -10.94
CA LYS A 340 22.55 4.13 -11.73
C LYS A 340 21.32 3.33 -12.18
N ILE A 341 20.18 3.53 -11.53
CA ILE A 341 18.92 2.84 -11.90
C ILE A 341 18.01 3.70 -12.79
N SER A 342 18.49 4.84 -13.32
CA SER A 342 17.68 5.71 -14.17
C SER A 342 17.10 4.97 -15.39
N SER A 343 17.85 4.05 -15.98
CA SER A 343 17.39 3.21 -17.09
C SER A 343 16.26 2.25 -16.66
N ASP A 344 16.35 1.70 -15.44
CA ASP A 344 15.34 0.76 -14.91
C ASP A 344 14.02 1.50 -14.61
N VAL A 345 14.11 2.75 -14.12
CA VAL A 345 12.96 3.65 -13.90
C VAL A 345 12.28 4.03 -15.21
N LEU A 346 13.07 4.35 -16.25
CA LEU A 346 12.55 4.77 -17.56
C LEU A 346 12.00 3.62 -18.39
N LYS A 347 12.39 2.38 -18.12
CA LYS A 347 12.15 1.24 -19.00
C LYS A 347 10.69 1.04 -19.35
N ILE A 348 9.82 0.97 -18.36
CA ILE A 348 8.39 0.73 -18.56
C ILE A 348 7.72 1.94 -19.18
N SER A 349 7.99 3.13 -18.65
CA SER A 349 7.44 4.38 -19.18
C SER A 349 7.80 4.57 -20.65
N SER A 350 9.03 4.21 -21.05
CA SER A 350 9.46 4.26 -22.46
C SER A 350 8.65 3.29 -23.31
N THR A 351 8.52 2.03 -22.86
CA THR A 351 7.72 1.03 -23.59
C THR A 351 6.26 1.46 -23.78
N LEU A 352 5.66 2.10 -22.75
CA LEU A 352 4.26 2.44 -22.76
C LEU A 352 3.96 3.74 -23.52
N PHE A 353 4.86 4.72 -23.49
CA PHE A 353 4.55 6.07 -23.96
C PHE A 353 5.32 6.50 -25.21
N ASP A 354 6.40 5.79 -25.65
CA ASP A 354 7.07 6.09 -26.91
C ASP A 354 6.14 5.83 -28.11
N ASP A 355 5.35 4.77 -28.09
CA ASP A 355 4.42 4.44 -29.16
C ASP A 355 3.31 5.49 -29.34
N LEU A 356 2.97 6.24 -28.27
CA LEU A 356 2.00 7.33 -28.33
C LEU A 356 2.49 8.56 -29.09
N SER A 357 3.81 8.66 -29.34
CA SER A 357 4.38 9.71 -30.18
C SER A 357 4.07 9.53 -31.67
N GLU A 358 3.89 8.28 -32.14
CA GLU A 358 3.63 7.95 -33.54
C GLU A 358 2.15 8.06 -33.93
N GLY A 359 1.22 7.91 -32.94
CA GLY A 359 -0.22 7.95 -33.16
C GLY A 359 -0.76 9.35 -33.47
N LEU A 360 -0.14 10.41 -32.99
CA LEU A 360 -0.58 11.81 -33.18
C LEU A 360 -0.23 12.40 -34.57
N TYR A 361 0.64 11.74 -35.34
CA TYR A 361 0.97 12.18 -36.71
C TYR A 361 0.06 11.57 -37.80
N LYS A 362 -0.89 10.69 -37.43
CA LYS A 362 -1.77 10.02 -38.42
C LYS A 362 -3.14 10.64 -38.61
N ASP A 363 -3.58 11.55 -37.75
CA ASP A 363 -4.94 12.13 -37.83
C ASP A 363 -5.02 13.54 -38.48
N ASP A 364 -3.90 14.12 -38.90
CA ASP A 364 -3.86 15.43 -39.58
C ASP A 364 -3.56 15.31 -41.09
N ARG A 365 -4.07 14.27 -41.78
CA ARG A 365 -4.05 14.23 -43.25
C ARG A 365 -5.38 13.83 -43.82
#